data_ed5e074f0d7d1a36a24bc4aa5249de51
#
_entry.id   ed5e074f0d7d1a36a24bc4aa5249de51
#
_cell.length_a   1.000
_cell.length_b   1.000
_cell.length_c   1.000
_cell.angle_alpha   90.00
_cell.angle_beta   90.00
_cell.angle_gamma   90.00
#
_symmetry.space_group_name_H-M   'P 1'
#
loop_
_entity.id
_entity.type
_entity.pdbx_description
1 polymer ?
#
loop_
_entity_poly.entity_id
_entity_poly.type
_entity_poly.pdbx_seq_one_letter_code
_entity_poly.pdbx_strand_id
1 'polypeptide(L)'
;MKISIINGPNLNLLGTREPGIYGNQSFMDYFEKLKQQYPAISFDYFQSNIEGELIDQLQAVGFSSDGIILNAAAYTHTSVGIGDAIKAINTAVIE
;
A
#
# COMPACT_ATOMS: atom_id res chain seq x y z
N MET A 1 12.94 -1.45 -12.27
CA MET A 1 12.57 -1.80 -10.88
C MET A 1 11.06 -1.60 -10.71
N LYS A 2 10.41 -2.56 -10.11
CA LYS A 2 8.96 -2.51 -9.86
C LYS A 2 8.69 -2.43 -8.36
N ILE A 3 7.97 -1.40 -7.95
CA ILE A 3 7.56 -1.19 -6.57
C ILE A 3 6.05 -1.26 -6.48
N SER A 4 5.53 -2.12 -5.61
CA SER A 4 4.10 -2.26 -5.36
C SER A 4 3.74 -1.50 -4.10
N ILE A 5 2.74 -0.63 -4.19
CA ILE A 5 2.22 0.14 -3.07
C ILE A 5 0.86 -0.43 -2.68
N ILE A 6 0.74 -0.83 -1.42
CA ILE A 6 -0.50 -1.45 -0.90
C ILE A 6 -0.97 -0.63 0.29
N ASN A 7 -2.18 -0.08 0.18
CA ASN A 7 -2.81 0.72 1.23
C ASN A 7 -4.02 0.00 1.81
N GLY A 8 -4.14 0.04 3.11
CA GLY A 8 -5.23 -0.56 3.88
C GLY A 8 -6.43 0.34 4.08
N PRO A 9 -7.24 0.03 5.11
CA PRO A 9 -8.55 0.66 5.31
C PRO A 9 -8.50 2.17 5.43
N ASN A 10 -9.49 2.80 4.83
CA ASN A 10 -9.76 4.24 4.91
C ASN A 10 -8.74 5.12 4.19
N LEU A 11 -7.68 4.57 3.62
CA LEU A 11 -6.70 5.37 2.88
C LEU A 11 -7.25 5.86 1.53
N ASN A 12 -8.33 5.25 1.07
CA ASN A 12 -9.11 5.77 -0.06
C ASN A 12 -9.81 7.09 0.23
N LEU A 13 -9.93 7.47 1.52
CA LEU A 13 -10.61 8.69 1.96
C LEU A 13 -9.65 9.86 2.20
N LEU A 14 -8.36 9.69 1.93
CA LEU A 14 -7.41 10.80 2.02
C LEU A 14 -7.85 11.95 1.12
N GLY A 15 -7.83 13.15 1.66
CA GLY A 15 -8.30 14.35 0.97
C GLY A 15 -9.78 14.65 1.13
N THR A 16 -10.57 13.68 1.64
CA THR A 16 -12.01 13.86 1.84
C THR A 16 -12.43 13.83 3.31
N ARG A 17 -11.69 13.10 4.19
CA ARG A 17 -12.02 13.05 5.62
C ARG A 17 -11.19 14.08 6.38
N GLU A 18 -11.88 14.89 7.20
CA GLU A 18 -11.23 15.84 8.11
C GLU A 18 -10.07 16.62 7.47
N PRO A 19 -10.31 17.38 6.37
CA PRO A 19 -9.22 18.02 5.61
C PRO A 19 -8.36 18.95 6.46
N GLY A 20 -8.93 19.56 7.52
CA GLY A 20 -8.20 20.44 8.43
C GLY A 20 -7.13 19.69 9.26
N ILE A 21 -7.23 18.37 9.38
CA ILE A 21 -6.31 17.53 10.16
C ILE A 21 -5.38 16.76 9.25
N TYR A 22 -5.93 16.09 8.21
CA TYR A 22 -5.18 15.17 7.35
C TYR A 22 -4.79 15.76 6.00
N GLY A 23 -5.13 17.06 5.75
CA GLY A 23 -4.91 17.69 4.45
C GLY A 23 -5.99 17.33 3.45
N ASN A 24 -5.95 17.96 2.27
CA ASN A 24 -6.96 17.79 1.23
C ASN A 24 -6.41 17.12 -0.04
N GLN A 25 -5.17 16.63 -0.02
CA GLN A 25 -4.59 15.89 -1.13
C GLN A 25 -5.00 14.42 -1.05
N SER A 26 -5.56 13.89 -2.15
CA SER A 26 -5.87 12.46 -2.23
C SER A 26 -4.58 11.64 -2.40
N PHE A 27 -4.66 10.34 -2.10
CA PHE A 27 -3.51 9.46 -2.36
C PHE A 27 -3.22 9.38 -3.85
N MET A 28 -4.24 9.39 -4.71
CA MET A 28 -4.02 9.32 -6.15
C MET A 28 -3.27 10.54 -6.68
N ASP A 29 -3.52 11.72 -6.13
CA ASP A 29 -2.75 12.93 -6.47
C ASP A 29 -1.28 12.75 -6.08
N TYR A 30 -1.03 12.25 -4.88
CA TYR A 30 0.32 11.95 -4.41
C TYR A 30 0.99 10.90 -5.28
N PHE A 31 0.27 9.85 -5.64
CA PHE A 31 0.78 8.75 -6.47
C PHE A 31 1.22 9.25 -7.85
N GLU A 32 0.45 10.13 -8.48
CA GLU A 32 0.83 10.72 -9.75
C GLU A 32 2.11 11.54 -9.65
N LYS A 33 2.27 12.31 -8.57
CA LYS A 33 3.51 13.05 -8.31
C LYS A 33 4.70 12.11 -8.11
N LEU A 34 4.48 11.02 -7.39
CA LEU A 34 5.52 10.01 -7.14
C LEU A 34 6.02 9.39 -8.44
N LYS A 35 5.11 9.05 -9.34
CA LYS A 35 5.47 8.49 -10.66
C LYS A 35 6.27 9.48 -11.49
N GLN A 36 5.90 10.76 -11.45
CA GLN A 36 6.62 11.81 -12.18
C GLN A 36 8.02 12.04 -11.59
N GLN A 37 8.15 11.94 -10.27
CA GLN A 37 9.42 12.16 -9.57
C GLN A 37 10.42 11.03 -9.81
N TYR A 38 9.94 9.81 -10.03
CA TYR A 38 10.77 8.61 -10.22
C TYR A 38 10.38 7.88 -11.51
N PRO A 39 10.63 8.50 -12.68
CA PRO A 39 10.14 7.92 -13.95
C PRO A 39 10.80 6.60 -14.32
N ALA A 40 11.96 6.26 -13.74
CA ALA A 40 12.64 4.99 -14.00
C ALA A 40 12.07 3.83 -13.18
N ILE A 41 11.20 4.12 -12.20
CA ILE A 41 10.57 3.09 -11.37
C ILE A 41 9.16 2.83 -11.88
N SER A 42 8.81 1.55 -12.04
CA SER A 42 7.44 1.13 -12.36
C SER A 42 6.70 0.93 -11.04
N PHE A 43 5.64 1.71 -10.82
CA PHE A 43 4.80 1.59 -9.63
C PHE A 43 3.48 0.95 -9.97
N ASP A 44 3.00 0.04 -9.13
CA ASP A 44 1.59 -0.34 -9.11
C ASP A 44 0.99 -0.03 -7.75
N TYR A 45 -0.34 0.07 -7.72
CA TYR A 45 -1.06 0.52 -6.54
C TYR A 45 -2.30 -0.33 -6.31
N PHE A 46 -2.51 -0.70 -5.06
CA PHE A 46 -3.70 -1.42 -4.61
C PHE A 46 -4.15 -0.86 -3.27
N GLN A 47 -5.45 -0.72 -3.10
CA GLN A 47 -6.04 -0.28 -1.83
C GLN A 47 -7.25 -1.15 -1.55
N SER A 48 -7.43 -1.57 -0.30
CA SER A 48 -8.63 -2.27 0.13
C SER A 48 -8.89 -2.03 1.61
N ASN A 49 -10.17 -2.05 1.98
CA ASN A 49 -10.62 -2.06 3.36
C ASN A 49 -10.72 -3.48 3.91
N ILE A 50 -10.52 -4.49 3.09
CA ILE A 50 -10.76 -5.90 3.42
C ILE A 50 -9.43 -6.59 3.67
N GLU A 51 -9.25 -7.12 4.88
CA GLU A 51 -8.00 -7.78 5.28
C GLU A 51 -7.59 -8.89 4.33
N GLY A 52 -8.53 -9.76 3.95
CA GLY A 52 -8.25 -10.87 3.05
C GLY A 52 -7.77 -10.42 1.67
N GLU A 53 -8.29 -9.31 1.17
CA GLU A 53 -7.84 -8.75 -0.11
C GLU A 53 -6.41 -8.21 -0.01
N LEU A 54 -6.04 -7.63 1.13
CA LEU A 54 -4.67 -7.18 1.35
C LEU A 54 -3.69 -8.36 1.39
N ILE A 55 -4.09 -9.45 2.03
CA ILE A 55 -3.31 -10.69 2.07
C ILE A 55 -3.15 -11.26 0.64
N ASP A 56 -4.24 -11.33 -0.11
CA ASP A 56 -4.21 -11.83 -1.48
C ASP A 56 -3.29 -10.97 -2.36
N GLN A 57 -3.32 -9.66 -2.19
CA GLN A 57 -2.46 -8.77 -2.97
C GLN A 57 -0.98 -8.94 -2.60
N LEU A 58 -0.67 -9.10 -1.31
CA LEU A 58 0.70 -9.41 -0.88
C LEU A 58 1.21 -10.68 -1.55
N GLN A 59 0.38 -11.72 -1.61
CA GLN A 59 0.75 -12.95 -2.29
C GLN A 59 0.92 -12.75 -3.80
N ALA A 60 0.05 -11.94 -4.41
CA ALA A 60 0.09 -11.69 -5.85
C ALA A 60 1.38 -11.01 -6.30
N VAL A 61 1.90 -10.05 -5.51
CA VAL A 61 3.09 -9.29 -5.86
C VAL A 61 4.35 -9.73 -5.13
N GLY A 62 4.20 -10.56 -4.10
CA GLY A 62 5.27 -10.91 -3.16
C GLY A 62 6.40 -11.74 -3.72
N PHE A 63 6.27 -12.24 -4.96
CA PHE A 63 7.29 -13.02 -5.64
C PHE A 63 7.74 -12.39 -6.95
N SER A 64 7.18 -11.24 -7.31
CA SER A 64 7.45 -10.60 -8.61
C SER A 64 7.87 -9.13 -8.50
N SER A 65 7.41 -8.39 -7.50
CA SER A 65 7.86 -7.01 -7.28
C SER A 65 9.25 -6.98 -6.66
N ASP A 66 9.99 -5.92 -6.94
CA ASP A 66 11.31 -5.71 -6.32
C ASP A 66 11.20 -5.20 -4.89
N GLY A 67 10.11 -4.51 -4.57
CA GLY A 67 9.82 -4.07 -3.22
C GLY A 67 8.34 -3.77 -3.04
N ILE A 68 7.89 -3.82 -1.79
CA ILE A 68 6.50 -3.51 -1.42
C ILE A 68 6.53 -2.44 -0.34
N ILE A 69 5.74 -1.38 -0.55
CA ILE A 69 5.47 -0.37 0.48
C ILE A 69 4.05 -0.61 0.96
N LEU A 70 3.93 -1.01 2.22
CA LEU A 70 2.65 -1.39 2.82
C LEU A 70 2.26 -0.41 3.92
N ASN A 71 1.07 0.17 3.80
CA ASN A 71 0.42 0.86 4.90
C ASN A 71 -0.87 0.13 5.25
N ALA A 72 -0.79 -0.76 6.22
CA ALA A 72 -1.93 -1.58 6.64
C ALA A 72 -2.95 -0.80 7.48
N ALA A 73 -2.69 0.46 7.78
CA ALA A 73 -3.56 1.33 8.58
C ALA A 73 -3.94 0.65 9.91
N ALA A 74 -5.23 0.54 10.22
CA ALA A 74 -5.67 -0.05 11.49
C ALA A 74 -5.24 -1.51 11.66
N TYR A 75 -5.05 -2.26 10.57
CA TYR A 75 -4.59 -3.65 10.66
C TYR A 75 -3.16 -3.80 11.11
N THR A 76 -2.37 -2.73 11.12
CA THR A 76 -0.98 -2.76 11.62
C THR A 76 -0.90 -3.34 13.04
N HIS A 77 -1.89 -3.06 13.87
CA HIS A 77 -1.90 -3.46 15.27
C HIS A 77 -2.69 -4.74 15.54
N THR A 78 -3.50 -5.20 14.60
CA THR A 78 -4.47 -6.26 14.86
C THR A 78 -4.36 -7.47 13.93
N SER A 79 -3.76 -7.34 12.75
CA SER A 79 -3.77 -8.42 11.78
C SER A 79 -2.56 -9.33 11.94
N VAL A 80 -2.78 -10.47 12.53
CA VAL A 80 -1.80 -11.59 12.54
C VAL A 80 -1.66 -12.16 11.13
N GLY A 81 -2.76 -12.20 10.36
CA GLY A 81 -2.77 -12.73 9.01
C GLY A 81 -1.88 -11.95 8.03
N ILE A 82 -1.92 -10.60 8.10
CA ILE A 82 -1.05 -9.77 7.27
C ILE A 82 0.42 -9.98 7.67
N GLY A 83 0.71 -10.03 8.98
CA GLY A 83 2.07 -10.31 9.45
C GLY A 83 2.61 -11.65 8.96
N ASP A 84 1.76 -12.67 8.97
CA ASP A 84 2.13 -13.99 8.46
C ASP A 84 2.36 -13.97 6.95
N ALA A 85 1.51 -13.26 6.19
CA ALA A 85 1.68 -13.12 4.75
C ALA A 85 3.02 -12.46 4.40
N ILE A 86 3.42 -11.43 5.14
CA ILE A 86 4.72 -10.78 4.94
C ILE A 86 5.87 -11.77 5.11
N LYS A 87 5.77 -12.66 6.08
CA LYS A 87 6.81 -13.68 6.31
C LYS A 87 6.83 -14.76 5.22
N ALA A 88 5.70 -15.00 4.57
CA ALA A 88 5.56 -16.08 3.59
C ALA A 88 6.07 -15.71 2.20
N ILE A 89 6.22 -14.42 1.89
CA ILE A 89 6.63 -13.94 0.57
C ILE A 89 8.13 -13.67 0.52
N ASN A 90 8.66 -13.53 -0.71
CA ASN A 90 10.10 -13.32 -0.92
C ASN A 90 10.48 -11.84 -0.99
N THR A 91 9.57 -10.98 -1.46
CA THR A 91 9.86 -9.56 -1.67
C THR A 91 9.95 -8.84 -0.34
N ALA A 92 10.93 -7.95 -0.19
CA ALA A 92 11.08 -7.11 1.00
C ALA A 92 9.90 -6.16 1.13
N VAL A 93 9.40 -6.00 2.35
CA VAL A 93 8.26 -5.13 2.68
C VAL A 93 8.72 -4.03 3.63
N ILE A 94 8.41 -2.78 3.27
CA ILE A 94 8.61 -1.60 4.12
C ILE A 94 7.22 -1.13 4.55
N GLU A 95 7.04 -0.98 5.86
CA GLU A 95 5.79 -0.49 6.43
C GLU A 95 5.84 0.99 6.79
#